data_bf6d221bf1c32d5229b88fcba274942b
#
_entry.id   bf6d221bf1c32d5229b88fcba274942b
#
_cell.length_a   1.000
_cell.length_b   1.000
_cell.length_c   1.000
_cell.angle_alpha   90.00
_cell.angle_beta   90.00
_cell.angle_gamma   90.00
#
_symmetry.space_group_name_H-M   'P 1'
#
loop_
_entity.id
_entity.type
_entity.pdbx_description
1 polymer ?
#
loop_
_entity_poly.entity_id
_entity_poly.type
_entity_poly.pdbx_seq_one_letter_code
_entity_poly.pdbx_strand_id
1 'polypeptide(L)'
;EKFNIESHLFPVHQHNEHEGAEKVLTYLAEGKRVALVTDAGTPAVSDPGTKVVADVREHGYRVIPIPGASASVTAVSAAGMAPEGFTFHGFLNGGKKERAAELQKLINSGRIFILYEAPHRLEKLIDELSEAVPADRKITIARELTKKFEQIDSLYSPDLHEWLSHNPPKGEYVIVVDAASASTEETLTEEDRQWIDELIPLLPAGQLSSIASKISRFPKKIIYNYIVSKKNSQATVD
;
A
#
# COMPACT_ATOMS: atom_id res chain seq x y z
N GLU A 1 -0.04 -33.45 -11.50
CA GLU A 1 -0.82 -34.67 -11.21
C GLU A 1 -2.33 -34.38 -11.18
N LYS A 2 -2.80 -33.39 -10.39
CA LYS A 2 -4.23 -33.11 -10.20
C LYS A 2 -4.99 -32.78 -11.52
N PHE A 3 -4.32 -32.20 -12.48
CA PHE A 3 -4.92 -31.77 -13.75
C PHE A 3 -4.37 -32.50 -14.97
N ASN A 4 -3.56 -33.56 -14.79
CA ASN A 4 -2.89 -34.29 -15.87
C ASN A 4 -2.18 -33.40 -16.89
N ILE A 5 -1.54 -32.34 -16.42
CA ILE A 5 -0.76 -31.43 -17.25
C ILE A 5 0.69 -31.95 -17.28
N GLU A 6 1.11 -32.37 -18.46
CA GLU A 6 2.50 -32.73 -18.76
C GLU A 6 3.15 -31.54 -19.48
N SER A 7 3.89 -30.73 -18.75
CA SER A 7 4.59 -29.58 -19.30
C SER A 7 6.00 -29.49 -18.73
N HIS A 8 6.92 -28.99 -19.53
CA HIS A 8 8.25 -28.67 -19.05
C HIS A 8 8.16 -27.44 -18.10
N LEU A 9 8.57 -27.65 -16.85
CA LEU A 9 8.60 -26.59 -15.84
C LEU A 9 10.03 -26.16 -15.59
N PHE A 10 10.25 -24.87 -15.44
CA PHE A 10 11.50 -24.31 -14.94
C PHE A 10 11.24 -23.21 -13.91
N PRO A 11 12.06 -23.13 -12.86
CA PRO A 11 11.85 -22.16 -11.79
C PRO A 11 12.25 -20.76 -12.24
N VAL A 12 11.44 -19.77 -11.83
CA VAL A 12 11.77 -18.34 -11.92
C VAL A 12 11.74 -17.78 -10.51
N HIS A 13 12.83 -17.18 -10.06
CA HIS A 13 12.96 -16.52 -8.77
C HIS A 13 13.75 -15.21 -8.92
N GLN A 14 13.74 -14.37 -7.92
CA GLN A 14 14.35 -13.02 -7.96
C GLN A 14 15.80 -12.99 -8.47
N HIS A 15 16.56 -14.07 -8.26
CA HIS A 15 17.98 -14.15 -8.65
C HIS A 15 18.22 -14.68 -10.08
N ASN A 16 17.20 -15.24 -10.73
CA ASN A 16 17.35 -15.81 -12.09
C ASN A 16 16.30 -15.28 -13.08
N GLU A 17 15.60 -14.20 -12.78
CA GLU A 17 14.58 -13.66 -13.68
C GLU A 17 15.10 -13.35 -15.08
N HIS A 18 16.37 -12.92 -15.20
CA HIS A 18 16.99 -12.64 -16.49
C HIS A 18 17.18 -13.91 -17.33
N GLU A 19 17.78 -14.94 -16.74
CA GLU A 19 17.92 -16.24 -17.41
C GLU A 19 16.54 -16.86 -17.74
N GLY A 20 15.58 -16.67 -16.85
CA GLY A 20 14.19 -17.08 -17.07
C GLY A 20 13.57 -16.38 -18.28
N ALA A 21 13.80 -15.08 -18.42
CA ALA A 21 13.32 -14.30 -19.55
C ALA A 21 13.93 -14.76 -20.87
N GLU A 22 15.24 -15.01 -20.92
CA GLU A 22 15.93 -15.52 -22.11
C GLU A 22 15.35 -16.87 -22.58
N LYS A 23 15.09 -17.78 -21.62
CA LYS A 23 14.45 -19.07 -21.93
C LYS A 23 13.03 -18.91 -22.48
N VAL A 24 12.26 -18.01 -21.87
CA VAL A 24 10.91 -17.69 -22.34
C VAL A 24 10.95 -17.15 -23.76
N LEU A 25 11.85 -16.18 -24.04
CA LEU A 25 12.01 -15.60 -25.37
C LEU A 25 12.39 -16.65 -26.43
N THR A 26 13.28 -17.58 -26.06
CA THR A 26 13.65 -18.70 -26.95
C THR A 26 12.43 -19.55 -27.31
N TYR A 27 11.61 -19.93 -26.33
CA TYR A 27 10.39 -20.70 -26.60
C TYR A 27 9.36 -19.92 -27.44
N LEU A 28 9.23 -18.63 -27.19
CA LEU A 28 8.31 -17.79 -27.96
C LEU A 28 8.79 -17.63 -29.41
N ALA A 29 10.10 -17.51 -29.65
CA ALA A 29 10.68 -17.47 -31.00
C ALA A 29 10.46 -18.78 -31.78
N GLU A 30 10.38 -19.92 -31.08
CA GLU A 30 10.02 -21.22 -31.65
C GLU A 30 8.51 -21.37 -31.88
N GLY A 31 7.71 -20.34 -31.63
CA GLY A 31 6.24 -20.37 -31.77
C GLY A 31 5.51 -21.09 -30.64
N LYS A 32 6.18 -21.41 -29.55
CA LYS A 32 5.58 -22.05 -28.37
C LYS A 32 4.79 -21.04 -27.53
N ARG A 33 3.86 -21.55 -26.72
CA ARG A 33 3.14 -20.79 -25.70
C ARG A 33 3.74 -21.08 -24.34
N VAL A 34 4.00 -20.04 -23.55
CA VAL A 34 4.55 -20.13 -22.20
C VAL A 34 3.56 -19.58 -21.19
N ALA A 35 3.39 -20.25 -20.08
CA ALA A 35 2.59 -19.78 -18.94
C ALA A 35 3.51 -19.44 -17.78
N LEU A 36 3.38 -18.22 -17.25
CA LEU A 36 3.97 -17.83 -15.97
C LEU A 36 2.95 -18.12 -14.87
N VAL A 37 3.33 -18.92 -13.91
CA VAL A 37 2.49 -19.33 -12.78
C VAL A 37 3.21 -19.05 -11.45
N THR A 38 2.46 -18.86 -10.38
CA THR A 38 2.96 -18.72 -9.02
C THR A 38 2.23 -19.67 -8.08
N ASP A 39 2.76 -19.91 -6.90
CA ASP A 39 2.17 -20.82 -5.90
C ASP A 39 0.86 -20.26 -5.35
N ALA A 40 0.74 -18.95 -5.23
CA ALA A 40 -0.46 -18.27 -4.76
C ALA A 40 -0.62 -16.87 -5.39
N GLY A 41 -1.85 -16.47 -5.62
CA GLY A 41 -2.18 -15.14 -6.10
C GLY A 41 -1.87 -14.89 -7.59
N THR A 42 -1.55 -13.65 -7.93
CA THR A 42 -1.27 -13.21 -9.30
C THR A 42 0.25 -13.11 -9.51
N PRO A 43 0.83 -13.80 -10.51
CA PRO A 43 2.25 -13.71 -10.81
C PRO A 43 2.72 -12.27 -11.00
N ALA A 44 3.98 -12.00 -10.65
CA ALA A 44 4.62 -10.69 -10.75
C ALA A 44 4.07 -9.60 -9.79
N VAL A 45 3.11 -9.91 -8.94
CA VAL A 45 2.58 -8.98 -7.91
C VAL A 45 3.09 -9.42 -6.55
N SER A 46 4.15 -8.80 -6.05
CA SER A 46 4.95 -9.24 -4.89
C SER A 46 5.57 -10.64 -5.06
N ASP A 47 5.64 -11.12 -6.29
CA ASP A 47 6.19 -12.39 -6.73
C ASP A 47 7.19 -12.17 -7.87
N PRO A 48 8.11 -13.11 -8.13
CA PRO A 48 8.98 -13.08 -9.28
C PRO A 48 8.22 -13.07 -10.61
N GLY A 49 8.81 -12.50 -11.65
CA GLY A 49 8.29 -12.54 -13.00
C GLY A 49 8.09 -11.17 -13.66
N THR A 50 8.21 -10.08 -12.92
CA THR A 50 8.06 -8.73 -13.47
C THR A 50 9.03 -8.46 -14.61
N LYS A 51 10.29 -8.84 -14.47
CA LYS A 51 11.33 -8.69 -15.52
C LYS A 51 11.02 -9.57 -16.72
N VAL A 52 10.60 -10.81 -16.49
CA VAL A 52 10.21 -11.73 -17.57
C VAL A 52 9.10 -11.13 -18.41
N VAL A 53 8.06 -10.58 -17.77
CA VAL A 53 6.94 -9.93 -18.47
C VAL A 53 7.41 -8.68 -19.22
N ALA A 54 8.30 -7.88 -18.63
CA ALA A 54 8.84 -6.68 -19.27
C ALA A 54 9.64 -7.04 -20.53
N ASP A 55 10.57 -7.98 -20.43
CA ASP A 55 11.42 -8.42 -21.55
C ASP A 55 10.60 -9.02 -22.71
N VAL A 56 9.62 -9.85 -22.37
CA VAL A 56 8.70 -10.45 -23.35
C VAL A 56 7.93 -9.38 -24.14
N ARG A 57 7.46 -8.34 -23.45
CA ARG A 57 6.76 -7.22 -24.10
C ARG A 57 7.69 -6.36 -24.94
N GLU A 58 8.90 -6.10 -24.47
CA GLU A 58 9.91 -5.33 -25.20
C GLU A 58 10.31 -6.00 -26.53
N HIS A 59 10.32 -7.33 -26.56
CA HIS A 59 10.56 -8.12 -27.78
C HIS A 59 9.31 -8.29 -28.67
N GLY A 60 8.23 -7.57 -28.38
CA GLY A 60 7.03 -7.52 -29.20
C GLY A 60 6.08 -8.70 -29.06
N TYR A 61 6.30 -9.60 -28.10
CA TYR A 61 5.40 -10.71 -27.86
C TYR A 61 4.18 -10.28 -27.04
N ARG A 62 3.05 -10.90 -27.32
CA ARG A 62 1.80 -10.64 -26.61
C ARG A 62 1.80 -11.31 -25.24
N VAL A 63 1.59 -10.53 -24.18
CA VAL A 63 1.29 -11.03 -22.84
C VAL A 63 -0.21 -11.01 -22.61
N ILE A 64 -0.77 -12.13 -22.19
CA ILE A 64 -2.20 -12.30 -21.92
C ILE A 64 -2.40 -12.47 -20.41
N PRO A 65 -2.95 -11.47 -19.71
CA PRO A 65 -3.28 -11.62 -18.30
C PRO A 65 -4.50 -12.54 -18.13
N ILE A 66 -4.42 -13.46 -17.18
CA ILE A 66 -5.54 -14.30 -16.79
C ILE A 66 -6.05 -13.78 -15.43
N PRO A 67 -7.28 -13.25 -15.34
CA PRO A 67 -7.86 -12.83 -14.08
C PRO A 67 -7.88 -13.97 -13.07
N GLY A 68 -7.46 -13.67 -11.84
CA GLY A 68 -7.34 -14.67 -10.80
C GLY A 68 -7.33 -14.06 -9.40
N ALA A 69 -6.98 -14.89 -8.42
CA ALA A 69 -6.93 -14.50 -7.02
C ALA A 69 -5.90 -13.40 -6.76
N SER A 70 -6.25 -12.49 -5.87
CA SER A 70 -5.35 -11.46 -5.34
C SER A 70 -5.64 -11.26 -3.86
N ALA A 71 -4.67 -11.56 -3.00
CA ALA A 71 -4.85 -11.47 -1.56
C ALA A 71 -5.16 -10.02 -1.11
N SER A 72 -4.56 -9.01 -1.75
CA SER A 72 -4.82 -7.60 -1.44
C SER A 72 -6.26 -7.20 -1.75
N VAL A 73 -6.78 -7.55 -2.93
CA VAL A 73 -8.17 -7.25 -3.33
C VAL A 73 -9.15 -8.03 -2.45
N THR A 74 -8.86 -9.30 -2.18
CA THR A 74 -9.68 -10.14 -1.30
C THR A 74 -9.76 -9.57 0.12
N ALA A 75 -8.63 -9.14 0.69
CA ALA A 75 -8.61 -8.54 2.02
C ALA A 75 -9.42 -7.23 2.08
N VAL A 76 -9.27 -6.35 1.09
CA VAL A 76 -10.06 -5.10 1.04
C VAL A 76 -11.55 -5.39 0.92
N SER A 77 -11.94 -6.35 0.10
CA SER A 77 -13.36 -6.71 -0.04
C SER A 77 -13.97 -7.23 1.26
N ALA A 78 -13.17 -7.90 2.10
CA ALA A 78 -13.59 -8.45 3.39
C ALA A 78 -13.44 -7.44 4.55
N ALA A 79 -12.62 -6.41 4.42
CA ALA A 79 -12.37 -5.43 5.48
C ALA A 79 -13.59 -4.54 5.79
N GLY A 80 -14.61 -4.50 4.92
CA GLY A 80 -15.78 -3.65 5.10
C GLY A 80 -15.46 -2.15 5.03
N MET A 81 -14.35 -1.79 4.42
CA MET A 81 -13.95 -0.42 4.15
C MET A 81 -14.51 0.00 2.79
N ALA A 82 -14.99 1.24 2.66
CA ALA A 82 -15.56 1.76 1.41
C ALA A 82 -14.50 2.60 0.67
N PRO A 83 -13.65 2.00 -0.15
CA PRO A 83 -12.55 2.72 -0.75
C PRO A 83 -13.00 3.55 -1.94
N GLU A 84 -12.75 4.83 -1.88
CA GLU A 84 -12.62 5.65 -3.09
C GLU A 84 -11.35 5.28 -3.88
N GLY A 85 -10.54 4.39 -3.31
CA GLY A 85 -9.30 3.83 -3.84
C GLY A 85 -8.40 3.38 -2.68
N PHE A 86 -7.43 2.53 -2.99
CA PHE A 86 -6.45 2.06 -2.03
C PHE A 86 -5.05 2.01 -2.63
N THR A 87 -4.03 2.03 -1.79
CA THR A 87 -2.64 1.85 -2.17
C THR A 87 -2.18 0.45 -1.77
N PHE A 88 -1.81 -0.37 -2.74
CA PHE A 88 -1.10 -1.62 -2.45
C PHE A 88 0.39 -1.34 -2.39
N HIS A 89 0.99 -1.54 -1.22
CA HIS A 89 2.43 -1.36 -1.01
C HIS A 89 3.18 -2.70 -1.07
N GLY A 90 2.57 -3.78 -0.59
CA GLY A 90 3.23 -5.07 -0.41
C GLY A 90 4.06 -5.11 0.87
N PHE A 91 5.28 -5.64 0.81
CA PHE A 91 6.15 -5.77 2.00
C PHE A 91 6.90 -4.47 2.29
N LEU A 92 6.88 -4.05 3.56
CA LEU A 92 7.81 -3.01 4.03
C LEU A 92 9.23 -3.59 4.06
N ASN A 93 10.14 -3.01 3.30
CA ASN A 93 11.52 -3.46 3.17
C ASN A 93 12.51 -2.49 3.83
N GLY A 94 13.78 -2.90 3.87
CA GLY A 94 14.86 -2.07 4.40
C GLY A 94 15.05 -2.14 5.92
N GLY A 95 15.90 -1.26 6.42
CA GLY A 95 16.20 -1.12 7.85
C GLY A 95 15.10 -0.37 8.60
N LYS A 96 15.31 -0.17 9.91
CA LYS A 96 14.29 0.46 10.78
C LYS A 96 13.89 1.86 10.30
N LYS A 97 14.86 2.66 9.82
CA LYS A 97 14.59 4.05 9.38
C LYS A 97 13.81 4.10 8.08
N GLU A 98 14.19 3.27 7.11
CA GLU A 98 13.52 3.19 5.80
C GLU A 98 12.08 2.71 5.96
N ARG A 99 11.85 1.64 6.74
CA ARG A 99 10.50 1.12 7.02
C ARG A 99 9.61 2.17 7.70
N ALA A 100 10.15 2.86 8.72
CA ALA A 100 9.42 3.92 9.40
C ALA A 100 9.04 5.08 8.46
N ALA A 101 9.97 5.49 7.59
CA ALA A 101 9.72 6.54 6.61
C ALA A 101 8.67 6.14 5.57
N GLU A 102 8.72 4.90 5.08
CA GLU A 102 7.72 4.36 4.16
C GLU A 102 6.33 4.26 4.82
N LEU A 103 6.27 3.72 6.03
CA LEU A 103 5.03 3.61 6.79
C LEU A 103 4.43 5.01 7.05
N GLN A 104 5.24 5.97 7.44
CA GLN A 104 4.78 7.34 7.67
C GLN A 104 4.22 7.99 6.39
N LYS A 105 4.83 7.76 5.22
CA LYS A 105 4.28 8.23 3.94
C LYS A 105 2.91 7.62 3.64
N LEU A 106 2.74 6.32 3.90
CA LEU A 106 1.46 5.64 3.72
C LEU A 106 0.39 6.20 4.66
N ILE A 107 0.73 6.40 5.92
CA ILE A 107 -0.17 6.98 6.93
C ILE A 107 -0.59 8.41 6.54
N ASN A 108 0.37 9.24 6.16
CA ASN A 108 0.15 10.64 5.79
C ASN A 108 -0.64 10.80 4.49
N SER A 109 -0.65 9.79 3.61
CA SER A 109 -1.48 9.81 2.41
C SER A 109 -2.97 9.93 2.73
N GLY A 110 -3.38 9.58 3.95
CA GLY A 110 -4.76 9.56 4.39
C GLY A 110 -5.64 8.51 3.71
N ARG A 111 -5.07 7.72 2.80
CA ARG A 111 -5.77 6.68 2.03
C ARG A 111 -5.70 5.32 2.71
N ILE A 112 -6.57 4.42 2.28
CA ILE A 112 -6.42 2.99 2.59
C ILE A 112 -5.11 2.51 2.00
N PHE A 113 -4.34 1.76 2.79
CA PHE A 113 -3.17 1.08 2.27
C PHE A 113 -3.10 -0.37 2.75
N ILE A 114 -2.42 -1.19 1.95
CA ILE A 114 -2.34 -2.62 2.14
C ILE A 114 -0.88 -3.03 2.22
N LEU A 115 -0.56 -3.78 3.28
CA LEU A 115 0.73 -4.41 3.49
C LEU A 115 0.60 -5.93 3.45
N TYR A 116 1.64 -6.60 2.96
CA TYR A 116 1.87 -8.02 3.17
C TYR A 116 2.91 -8.20 4.26
N GLU A 117 2.77 -9.24 5.07
CA GLU A 117 3.82 -9.57 6.03
C GLU A 117 3.95 -11.07 6.25
N ALA A 118 5.19 -11.50 6.45
CA ALA A 118 5.53 -12.86 6.80
C ALA A 118 5.40 -13.09 8.31
N PRO A 119 5.08 -14.33 8.77
CA PRO A 119 4.83 -14.59 10.18
C PRO A 119 5.99 -14.21 11.08
N HIS A 120 7.22 -14.47 10.66
CA HIS A 120 8.43 -14.15 11.44
C HIS A 120 8.74 -12.66 11.55
N ARG A 121 8.01 -11.80 10.83
CA ARG A 121 8.16 -10.34 10.86
C ARG A 121 6.93 -9.63 11.43
N LEU A 122 5.85 -10.37 11.71
CA LEU A 122 4.57 -9.81 12.12
C LEU A 122 4.68 -9.02 13.43
N GLU A 123 5.37 -9.55 14.44
CA GLU A 123 5.56 -8.86 15.72
C GLU A 123 6.16 -7.46 15.52
N LYS A 124 7.22 -7.38 14.72
CA LYS A 124 7.85 -6.11 14.39
C LYS A 124 6.90 -5.15 13.66
N LEU A 125 6.08 -5.65 12.73
CA LEU A 125 5.12 -4.81 12.04
C LEU A 125 4.02 -4.32 12.99
N ILE A 126 3.56 -5.15 13.92
CA ILE A 126 2.60 -4.75 14.96
C ILE A 126 3.15 -3.61 15.83
N ASP A 127 4.41 -3.71 16.26
CA ASP A 127 5.09 -2.63 17.00
C ASP A 127 5.09 -1.32 16.18
N GLU A 128 5.53 -1.40 14.92
CA GLU A 128 5.60 -0.25 14.02
C GLU A 128 4.21 0.39 13.76
N LEU A 129 3.17 -0.43 13.59
CA LEU A 129 1.80 0.06 13.41
C LEU A 129 1.22 0.67 14.69
N SER A 130 1.45 0.04 15.84
CA SER A 130 0.97 0.54 17.13
C SER A 130 1.57 1.89 17.50
N GLU A 131 2.84 2.12 17.13
CA GLU A 131 3.52 3.39 17.37
C GLU A 131 3.10 4.50 16.39
N ALA A 132 2.85 4.15 15.12
CA ALA A 132 2.73 5.14 14.05
C ALA A 132 1.29 5.43 13.62
N VAL A 133 0.38 4.44 13.68
CA VAL A 133 -1.00 4.59 13.20
C VAL A 133 -1.86 5.26 14.28
N PRO A 134 -2.60 6.34 13.95
CA PRO A 134 -3.53 6.98 14.88
C PRO A 134 -4.52 6.01 15.52
N ALA A 135 -4.82 6.22 16.80
CA ALA A 135 -5.63 5.30 17.61
C ALA A 135 -7.07 5.10 17.12
N ASP A 136 -7.60 6.06 16.37
CA ASP A 136 -8.95 6.03 15.77
C ASP A 136 -8.98 5.37 14.38
N ARG A 137 -7.82 4.96 13.87
CA ARG A 137 -7.70 4.37 12.55
C ARG A 137 -7.84 2.85 12.62
N LYS A 138 -8.81 2.33 11.89
CA LYS A 138 -9.12 0.90 11.87
C LYS A 138 -8.07 0.12 11.08
N ILE A 139 -7.71 -1.04 11.59
CA ILE A 139 -6.77 -1.96 10.96
C ILE A 139 -7.45 -3.32 10.84
N THR A 140 -7.47 -3.87 9.64
CA THR A 140 -7.95 -5.24 9.40
C THR A 140 -6.76 -6.14 9.12
N ILE A 141 -6.63 -7.20 9.91
CA ILE A 141 -5.63 -8.24 9.75
C ILE A 141 -6.32 -9.46 9.16
N ALA A 142 -5.96 -9.80 7.93
CA ALA A 142 -6.41 -11.00 7.24
C ALA A 142 -5.27 -12.01 7.21
N ARG A 143 -5.54 -13.21 7.70
CA ARG A 143 -4.58 -14.32 7.80
C ARG A 143 -5.08 -15.49 6.99
N GLU A 144 -4.17 -16.17 6.27
CA GLU A 144 -4.45 -17.43 5.57
C GLU A 144 -5.72 -17.38 4.70
N LEU A 145 -5.92 -16.26 4.00
CA LEU A 145 -7.09 -16.05 3.13
C LEU A 145 -7.31 -17.23 2.18
N THR A 146 -8.55 -17.68 2.08
CA THR A 146 -9.01 -18.82 1.29
C THR A 146 -8.50 -20.20 1.72
N LYS A 147 -7.76 -20.27 2.82
CA LYS A 147 -7.21 -21.52 3.38
C LYS A 147 -8.04 -22.01 4.58
N LYS A 148 -7.74 -23.21 5.05
CA LYS A 148 -8.44 -23.86 6.19
C LYS A 148 -8.46 -23.01 7.47
N PHE A 149 -7.43 -22.20 7.69
CA PHE A 149 -7.25 -21.41 8.90
C PHE A 149 -7.40 -19.91 8.61
N GLU A 150 -8.30 -19.58 7.67
CA GLU A 150 -8.64 -18.19 7.38
C GLU A 150 -9.17 -17.49 8.63
N GLN A 151 -8.65 -16.29 8.87
CA GLN A 151 -9.06 -15.43 9.96
C GLN A 151 -9.00 -13.98 9.48
N ILE A 152 -10.05 -13.21 9.78
CA ILE A 152 -10.14 -11.79 9.42
C ILE A 152 -10.65 -11.03 10.63
N ASP A 153 -9.77 -10.24 11.23
CA ASP A 153 -10.08 -9.45 12.41
C ASP A 153 -9.90 -7.96 12.11
N SER A 154 -10.80 -7.14 12.61
CA SER A 154 -10.73 -5.69 12.50
C SER A 154 -10.67 -5.07 13.89
N LEU A 155 -9.65 -4.25 14.12
CA LEU A 155 -9.35 -3.64 15.42
C LEU A 155 -8.72 -2.26 15.22
N TYR A 156 -8.45 -1.58 16.30
CA TYR A 156 -7.76 -0.29 16.29
C TYR A 156 -6.30 -0.44 16.75
N SER A 157 -5.47 0.54 16.45
CA SER A 157 -4.03 0.52 16.75
C SER A 157 -3.71 0.16 18.22
N PRO A 158 -4.40 0.66 19.25
CA PRO A 158 -4.13 0.28 20.64
C PRO A 158 -4.34 -1.20 20.97
N ASP A 159 -5.19 -1.90 20.22
CA ASP A 159 -5.58 -3.28 20.51
C ASP A 159 -4.66 -4.32 19.84
N LEU A 160 -3.69 -3.87 19.02
CA LEU A 160 -2.84 -4.74 18.20
C LEU A 160 -2.00 -5.70 19.04
N HIS A 161 -1.41 -5.23 20.14
CA HIS A 161 -0.58 -6.09 21.01
C HIS A 161 -1.41 -7.14 21.74
N GLU A 162 -2.61 -6.79 22.20
CA GLU A 162 -3.53 -7.74 22.82
C GLU A 162 -3.96 -8.80 21.80
N TRP A 163 -4.33 -8.38 20.58
CA TRP A 163 -4.64 -9.30 19.49
C TRP A 163 -3.48 -10.26 19.22
N LEU A 164 -2.24 -9.76 19.13
CA LEU A 164 -1.05 -10.58 18.87
C LEU A 164 -0.80 -11.61 19.97
N SER A 165 -1.06 -11.26 21.22
CA SER A 165 -0.89 -12.19 22.37
C SER A 165 -1.79 -13.42 22.29
N HIS A 166 -2.97 -13.29 21.67
CA HIS A 166 -3.92 -14.36 21.45
C HIS A 166 -3.78 -15.07 20.09
N ASN A 167 -3.02 -14.48 19.18
CA ASN A 167 -2.86 -14.94 17.80
C ASN A 167 -1.38 -15.14 17.43
N PRO A 168 -0.75 -16.26 17.85
CA PRO A 168 0.65 -16.53 17.52
C PRO A 168 0.92 -16.45 16.00
N PRO A 169 2.03 -15.82 15.56
CA PRO A 169 2.33 -15.61 14.17
C PRO A 169 2.49 -16.91 13.38
N LYS A 170 1.55 -17.21 12.50
CA LYS A 170 1.57 -18.40 11.61
C LYS A 170 0.85 -18.09 10.31
N GLY A 171 1.39 -18.60 9.20
CA GLY A 171 0.80 -18.41 7.88
C GLY A 171 1.14 -17.06 7.27
N GLU A 172 0.35 -16.59 6.32
CA GLU A 172 0.56 -15.38 5.54
C GLU A 172 -0.45 -14.31 5.94
N TYR A 173 0.01 -13.08 6.00
CA TYR A 173 -0.79 -11.95 6.48
C TYR A 173 -0.95 -10.87 5.42
N VAL A 174 -2.17 -10.34 5.36
CA VAL A 174 -2.51 -9.11 4.67
C VAL A 174 -3.05 -8.13 5.71
N ILE A 175 -2.44 -6.98 5.81
CA ILE A 175 -2.87 -5.91 6.71
C ILE A 175 -3.46 -4.78 5.87
N VAL A 176 -4.71 -4.42 6.15
CA VAL A 176 -5.40 -3.30 5.53
C VAL A 176 -5.58 -2.23 6.58
N VAL A 177 -4.95 -1.08 6.37
CA VAL A 177 -5.11 0.09 7.24
C VAL A 177 -6.09 1.04 6.57
N ASP A 178 -7.17 1.39 7.26
CA ASP A 178 -8.25 2.22 6.73
C ASP A 178 -7.77 3.62 6.35
N ALA A 179 -8.58 4.34 5.62
CA ALA A 179 -8.36 5.76 5.39
C ALA A 179 -8.33 6.53 6.71
N ALA A 180 -7.61 7.63 6.73
CA ALA A 180 -7.77 8.55 7.85
C ALA A 180 -9.26 8.90 7.98
N SER A 181 -9.80 8.83 9.19
CA SER A 181 -11.13 9.38 9.46
C SER A 181 -11.17 10.77 8.85
N ALA A 182 -12.24 11.12 8.17
CA ALA A 182 -12.44 12.52 7.77
C ALA A 182 -12.28 13.31 9.05
N SER A 183 -11.10 13.92 9.24
CA SER A 183 -10.77 14.54 10.51
C SER A 183 -11.80 15.59 10.78
N THR A 184 -12.52 15.43 11.88
CA THR A 184 -13.21 16.53 12.56
C THR A 184 -12.19 17.54 13.11
N GLU A 185 -10.89 17.26 12.96
CA GLU A 185 -9.83 18.20 13.25
C GLU A 185 -9.84 19.29 12.19
N GLU A 186 -10.33 20.45 12.62
CA GLU A 186 -10.30 21.71 11.89
C GLU A 186 -8.86 22.25 11.67
N THR A 187 -7.82 21.40 11.79
CA THR A 187 -6.41 21.81 11.71
C THR A 187 -5.71 21.20 10.51
N LEU A 188 -5.06 22.06 9.74
CA LEU A 188 -4.21 21.67 8.61
C LEU A 188 -3.07 20.75 9.06
N THR A 189 -2.69 19.78 8.22
CA THR A 189 -1.49 18.95 8.46
C THR A 189 -0.24 19.83 8.42
N GLU A 190 0.86 19.34 9.00
CA GLU A 190 2.13 20.06 8.98
C GLU A 190 2.64 20.24 7.54
N GLU A 191 2.46 19.24 6.69
CA GLU A 191 2.80 19.31 5.27
C GLU A 191 1.96 20.36 4.53
N ASP A 192 0.65 20.42 4.80
CA ASP A 192 -0.22 21.45 4.22
C ASP A 192 0.16 22.85 4.71
N ARG A 193 0.54 22.99 5.98
CA ARG A 193 1.01 24.28 6.52
C ARG A 193 2.29 24.74 5.85
N GLN A 194 3.27 23.85 5.66
CA GLN A 194 4.56 24.19 5.07
C GLN A 194 4.41 24.81 3.68
N TRP A 195 3.75 24.12 2.75
CA TRP A 195 3.59 24.66 1.40
C TRP A 195 2.64 25.87 1.32
N ILE A 196 1.62 25.94 2.21
CA ILE A 196 0.75 27.11 2.31
C ILE A 196 1.57 28.33 2.80
N ASP A 197 2.40 28.15 3.81
CA ASP A 197 3.23 29.24 4.38
C ASP A 197 4.21 29.81 3.34
N GLU A 198 4.77 28.98 2.46
CA GLU A 198 5.60 29.44 1.36
C GLU A 198 4.84 30.31 0.33
N LEU A 199 3.56 30.07 0.17
CA LEU A 199 2.71 30.81 -0.78
C LEU A 199 2.03 32.05 -0.18
N ILE A 200 2.00 32.18 1.14
CA ILE A 200 1.40 33.35 1.82
C ILE A 200 1.96 34.69 1.35
N PRO A 201 3.28 34.86 1.13
CA PRO A 201 3.84 36.12 0.63
C PRO A 201 3.49 36.41 -0.84
N LEU A 202 3.16 35.38 -1.62
CA LEU A 202 3.00 35.48 -3.07
C LEU A 202 1.55 35.71 -3.50
N LEU A 203 0.58 35.33 -2.69
CA LEU A 203 -0.83 35.35 -3.07
C LEU A 203 -1.74 35.98 -2.01
N PRO A 204 -2.80 36.70 -2.44
CA PRO A 204 -3.87 37.14 -1.54
C PRO A 204 -4.56 35.95 -0.86
N ALA A 205 -4.93 36.07 0.42
CA ALA A 205 -5.52 34.99 1.23
C ALA A 205 -6.74 34.32 0.57
N GLY A 206 -7.61 35.10 -0.07
CA GLY A 206 -8.78 34.56 -0.77
C GLY A 206 -8.45 33.72 -2.01
N GLN A 207 -7.40 34.09 -2.75
CA GLN A 207 -6.92 33.32 -3.90
C GLN A 207 -6.20 32.06 -3.44
N LEU A 208 -5.26 32.20 -2.51
CA LEU A 208 -4.51 31.08 -1.96
C LEU A 208 -5.44 30.03 -1.35
N SER A 209 -6.38 30.43 -0.50
CA SER A 209 -7.35 29.50 0.08
C SER A 209 -8.24 28.78 -0.95
N SER A 210 -8.58 29.49 -2.05
CA SER A 210 -9.36 28.89 -3.15
C SER A 210 -8.58 27.87 -3.96
N ILE A 211 -7.28 28.09 -4.18
CA ILE A 211 -6.38 27.13 -4.84
C ILE A 211 -6.09 25.96 -3.91
N ALA A 212 -5.70 26.25 -2.69
CA ALA A 212 -5.34 25.27 -1.70
C ALA A 212 -6.48 24.28 -1.40
N SER A 213 -7.73 24.76 -1.33
CA SER A 213 -8.90 23.87 -1.12
C SER A 213 -9.21 22.91 -2.28
N LYS A 214 -8.59 23.09 -3.44
CA LYS A 214 -8.70 22.16 -4.58
C LYS A 214 -7.57 21.12 -4.59
N ILE A 215 -6.50 21.38 -3.86
CA ILE A 215 -5.29 20.54 -3.81
C ILE A 215 -5.30 19.72 -2.52
N SER A 216 -5.61 20.37 -1.39
CA SER A 216 -5.70 19.73 -0.09
C SER A 216 -7.12 19.18 0.16
N ARG A 217 -7.23 18.31 1.16
CA ARG A 217 -8.51 17.76 1.61
C ARG A 217 -9.32 18.72 2.50
N PHE A 218 -8.79 19.90 2.80
CA PHE A 218 -9.38 20.81 3.76
C PHE A 218 -10.34 21.83 3.12
N PRO A 219 -11.45 22.16 3.79
CA PRO A 219 -12.37 23.20 3.35
C PRO A 219 -11.68 24.57 3.23
N LYS A 220 -12.06 25.34 2.21
CA LYS A 220 -11.54 26.69 1.97
C LYS A 220 -11.55 27.57 3.22
N LYS A 221 -12.58 27.44 4.06
CA LYS A 221 -12.76 28.23 5.29
C LYS A 221 -11.63 27.98 6.30
N ILE A 222 -11.25 26.72 6.48
CA ILE A 222 -10.16 26.33 7.41
C ILE A 222 -8.82 26.91 6.92
N ILE A 223 -8.53 26.73 5.65
CA ILE A 223 -7.31 27.25 5.01
C ILE A 223 -7.27 28.78 5.09
N TYR A 224 -8.37 29.45 4.80
CA TYR A 224 -8.46 30.90 4.87
C TYR A 224 -8.18 31.42 6.30
N ASN A 225 -8.81 30.81 7.30
CA ASN A 225 -8.58 31.18 8.70
C ASN A 225 -7.10 31.01 9.12
N TYR A 226 -6.48 29.92 8.69
CA TYR A 226 -5.05 29.69 8.93
C TYR A 226 -4.19 30.80 8.29
N ILE A 227 -4.40 31.11 7.02
CA ILE A 227 -3.65 32.15 6.31
C ILE A 227 -3.79 33.53 6.99
N VAL A 228 -5.00 33.87 7.39
CA VAL A 228 -5.27 35.13 8.07
C VAL A 228 -4.60 35.19 9.44
N SER A 229 -4.65 34.11 10.22
CA SER A 229 -3.99 34.04 11.53
C SER A 229 -2.47 34.23 11.41
N LYS A 230 -1.84 33.61 10.41
CA LYS A 230 -0.41 33.76 10.15
C LYS A 230 -0.02 35.17 9.74
N LYS A 231 -0.79 35.79 8.83
CA LYS A 231 -0.54 37.20 8.40
C LYS A 231 -0.67 38.19 9.58
N ASN A 232 -1.63 37.98 10.45
CA ASN A 232 -1.83 38.83 11.62
C ASN A 232 -0.68 38.66 12.64
N SER A 233 -0.17 37.43 12.82
CA SER A 233 0.95 37.16 13.72
C SER A 233 2.27 37.80 13.21
N GLN A 234 2.45 37.91 11.90
CA GLN A 234 3.62 38.55 11.30
C GLN A 234 3.53 40.10 11.38
N ALA A 235 2.32 40.66 11.28
CA ALA A 235 2.10 42.11 11.40
C ALA A 235 2.23 42.68 12.81
N THR A 236 2.35 41.83 13.83
CA THR A 236 2.47 42.25 15.25
C THR A 236 3.93 42.25 15.73
N VAL A 237 4.87 41.85 14.89
CA VAL A 237 6.31 41.73 15.21
C VAL A 237 7.15 42.84 14.56
N ASP A 238 6.55 43.62 13.67
CA ASP A 238 7.12 44.84 13.08
C ASP A 238 6.54 46.10 13.78
#